data_3b20541d1cd52dad2097b9f30ba44b7a
#
_entry.id   3b20541d1cd52dad2097b9f30ba44b7a
#
_cell.length_a   1.000
_cell.length_b   1.000
_cell.length_c   1.000
_cell.angle_alpha   90.00
_cell.angle_beta   90.00
_cell.angle_gamma   90.00
#
_symmetry.space_group_name_H-M   'P 1'
#
loop_
_entity.id
_entity.type
_entity.pdbx_description
1 polymer ?
#
loop_
_entity_poly.entity_id
_entity_poly.type
_entity_poly.pdbx_seq_one_letter_code
_entity_poly.pdbx_strand_id
1 'polypeptide(L)'
;LFFGASLELQGKRGLILEAAGTLGQKILASGGGRYNFTHGGSIKNFPERYISSDSNASSFIRPSLYKFNNIAVIQFFEKLGIPSYVQEDGRFFPYTDSSLSIRNALVDRCRRCSCKFSTNSTVLSVDKRGDCWIIRTDREKILATSKLIVATGGPAWKGLGRGDRMTAILAGIGLKVIAPVPALTQINIKHFDLEKLSGISFDDVKCRILKNSTGKLIHTKSGSLLITENGFSGPLALNISTLINKMKSNSLNDFSIEFILPAADYISMLSFDGINSNLVNSIRKLTELPERYIKHFTNEFSNKKASSVPAKIIRNMLYNMYTLHYDSESIVFPNFNAAMSSLGGVSTNEVNKKSFQCNSLEGIYIIGEALDITADTGGYNLQLAWSSAHTAAFDLICHP
;
A
#
# COMPACT_ATOMS: atom_id res chain seq x y z
N LEU A 1 -11.38 2.85 -15.21
CA LEU A 1 -12.83 2.84 -14.97
C LEU A 1 -13.31 4.12 -14.28
N PHE A 2 -12.79 4.48 -13.11
CA PHE A 2 -13.28 5.64 -12.35
C PHE A 2 -13.17 6.96 -13.12
N PHE A 3 -12.09 7.18 -13.87
CA PHE A 3 -11.95 8.34 -14.76
C PHE A 3 -13.12 8.41 -15.76
N GLY A 4 -13.40 7.30 -16.47
CA GLY A 4 -14.51 7.22 -17.42
C GLY A 4 -15.89 7.41 -16.77
N ALA A 5 -16.05 6.90 -15.53
CA ALA A 5 -17.27 7.07 -14.75
C ALA A 5 -17.46 8.50 -14.22
N SER A 6 -16.38 9.31 -14.16
CA SER A 6 -16.41 10.71 -13.76
C SER A 6 -16.62 11.68 -14.93
N LEU A 7 -16.60 11.20 -16.18
CA LEU A 7 -16.82 12.01 -17.35
C LEU A 7 -18.32 12.13 -17.68
N GLU A 8 -18.78 13.35 -17.88
CA GLU A 8 -20.01 13.63 -18.61
C GLU A 8 -19.61 14.05 -20.03
N LEU A 9 -19.41 13.04 -20.89
CA LEU A 9 -18.90 13.26 -22.24
C LEU A 9 -19.99 13.79 -23.19
N GLN A 10 -20.38 15.03 -23.03
CA GLN A 10 -21.25 15.68 -24.03
C GLN A 10 -20.51 15.77 -25.38
N GLY A 11 -20.92 14.92 -26.34
CA GLY A 11 -20.38 14.92 -27.69
C GLY A 11 -18.96 14.34 -27.85
N LYS A 12 -18.26 13.91 -26.81
CA LYS A 12 -16.93 13.29 -26.90
C LYS A 12 -17.01 11.78 -26.89
N ARG A 13 -16.02 11.11 -27.51
CA ARG A 13 -15.92 9.64 -27.54
C ARG A 13 -14.78 9.19 -26.62
N GLY A 14 -15.09 8.36 -25.65
CA GLY A 14 -14.10 7.69 -24.78
C GLY A 14 -13.92 6.22 -25.17
N LEU A 15 -12.67 5.75 -25.24
CA LEU A 15 -12.34 4.34 -25.42
C LEU A 15 -11.41 3.89 -24.28
N ILE A 16 -11.82 2.88 -23.54
CA ILE A 16 -11.00 2.24 -22.51
C ILE A 16 -10.38 0.98 -23.12
N LEU A 17 -9.06 0.95 -23.19
CA LEU A 17 -8.26 -0.21 -23.56
C LEU A 17 -7.92 -1.01 -22.30
N GLU A 18 -8.19 -2.30 -22.30
CA GLU A 18 -7.83 -3.22 -21.22
C GLU A 18 -7.09 -4.42 -21.80
N ALA A 19 -5.89 -4.68 -21.27
CA ALA A 19 -5.06 -5.80 -21.72
C ALA A 19 -5.65 -7.16 -21.36
N ALA A 20 -6.40 -7.23 -20.27
CA ALA A 20 -7.08 -8.46 -19.83
C ALA A 20 -8.44 -8.64 -20.51
N GLY A 21 -8.98 -9.86 -20.43
CA GLY A 21 -10.33 -10.17 -20.95
C GLY A 21 -11.47 -9.59 -20.10
N THR A 22 -11.18 -9.17 -18.86
CA THR A 22 -12.17 -8.67 -17.92
C THR A 22 -11.75 -7.31 -17.38
N LEU A 23 -12.68 -6.35 -17.38
CA LEU A 23 -12.46 -5.02 -16.83
C LEU A 23 -12.32 -5.04 -15.30
N GLY A 24 -11.39 -4.23 -14.77
CA GLY A 24 -11.30 -3.96 -13.33
C GLY A 24 -10.81 -5.14 -12.49
N GLN A 25 -9.93 -5.99 -13.00
CA GLN A 25 -9.42 -7.16 -12.27
C GLN A 25 -8.75 -6.78 -10.94
N LYS A 26 -7.98 -5.69 -10.87
CA LYS A 26 -7.38 -5.21 -9.62
C LYS A 26 -8.44 -4.79 -8.59
N ILE A 27 -9.61 -4.30 -9.05
CA ILE A 27 -10.74 -4.02 -8.16
C ILE A 27 -11.21 -5.33 -7.50
N LEU A 28 -11.40 -6.40 -8.30
CA LEU A 28 -11.88 -7.68 -7.82
C LEU A 28 -10.91 -8.36 -6.83
N ALA A 29 -9.62 -8.12 -6.96
CA ALA A 29 -8.58 -8.67 -6.10
C ALA A 29 -8.39 -7.89 -4.79
N SER A 30 -8.84 -6.63 -4.72
CA SER A 30 -8.57 -5.75 -3.58
C SER A 30 -9.34 -6.14 -2.33
N GLY A 31 -8.69 -5.98 -1.16
CA GLY A 31 -9.31 -6.17 0.16
C GLY A 31 -9.89 -7.57 0.39
N GLY A 32 -9.27 -8.62 -0.16
CA GLY A 32 -9.78 -9.99 -0.05
C GLY A 32 -11.14 -10.20 -0.70
N GLY A 33 -11.48 -9.40 -1.72
CA GLY A 33 -12.77 -9.44 -2.42
C GLY A 33 -13.87 -8.56 -1.81
N ARG A 34 -13.66 -8.01 -0.59
CA ARG A 34 -14.62 -7.13 0.09
C ARG A 34 -14.53 -5.67 -0.34
N TYR A 35 -13.36 -5.24 -0.79
CA TYR A 35 -13.06 -3.91 -1.32
C TYR A 35 -13.14 -2.76 -0.32
N ASN A 36 -12.08 -2.58 0.47
CA ASN A 36 -11.90 -1.37 1.26
C ASN A 36 -11.57 -0.18 0.34
N PHE A 37 -12.58 0.62 -0.02
CA PHE A 37 -12.44 1.61 -1.09
C PHE A 37 -12.00 3.01 -0.64
N THR A 38 -12.08 3.33 0.66
CA THR A 38 -11.55 4.55 1.26
C THR A 38 -11.40 4.39 2.77
N HIS A 39 -10.95 5.44 3.44
CA HIS A 39 -10.78 5.48 4.89
C HIS A 39 -11.58 6.65 5.48
N GLY A 40 -12.06 6.49 6.71
CA GLY A 40 -12.65 7.55 7.51
C GLY A 40 -11.61 8.54 8.05
N GLY A 41 -12.06 9.45 8.87
CA GLY A 41 -11.24 10.44 9.50
C GLY A 41 -11.05 11.72 8.67
N SER A 42 -10.27 12.64 9.24
CA SER A 42 -10.06 13.95 8.63
C SER A 42 -9.15 13.87 7.42
N ILE A 43 -9.58 14.42 6.29
CA ILE A 43 -8.79 14.51 5.06
C ILE A 43 -7.44 15.24 5.28
N LYS A 44 -7.33 16.06 6.32
CA LYS A 44 -6.09 16.78 6.67
C LYS A 44 -4.93 15.82 6.98
N ASN A 45 -5.24 14.62 7.48
CA ASN A 45 -4.25 13.60 7.88
C ASN A 45 -3.89 12.64 6.73
N PHE A 46 -4.65 12.63 5.62
CA PHE A 46 -4.39 11.72 4.51
C PHE A 46 -3.05 11.98 3.80
N PRO A 47 -2.66 13.23 3.50
CA PRO A 47 -1.43 13.47 2.74
C PRO A 47 -0.17 12.84 3.34
N GLU A 48 -0.11 12.68 4.67
CA GLU A 48 1.03 12.10 5.38
C GLU A 48 1.12 10.56 5.26
N ARG A 49 0.07 9.93 4.72
CA ARG A 49 0.03 8.49 4.47
C ARG A 49 0.72 8.09 3.15
N TYR A 50 1.09 9.06 2.31
CA TYR A 50 1.66 8.83 0.99
C TYR A 50 3.16 8.98 0.98
N ILE A 51 3.83 8.14 0.18
CA ILE A 51 5.26 8.14 -0.05
C ILE A 51 5.54 8.12 -1.56
N SER A 52 6.58 8.81 -1.99
CA SER A 52 7.16 8.81 -3.34
C SER A 52 8.66 8.57 -3.23
N SER A 53 9.29 8.09 -4.29
CA SER A 53 10.73 7.82 -4.31
C SER A 53 11.56 9.09 -4.42
N ASP A 54 11.13 10.07 -5.22
CA ASP A 54 11.93 11.23 -5.57
C ASP A 54 11.26 12.59 -5.31
N SER A 55 10.10 12.61 -4.68
CA SER A 55 9.35 13.84 -4.42
C SER A 55 8.69 13.87 -3.05
N ASN A 56 8.09 15.02 -2.71
CA ASN A 56 7.22 15.16 -1.55
C ASN A 56 5.78 14.73 -1.90
N ALA A 57 5.48 13.45 -1.68
CA ALA A 57 4.17 12.86 -1.97
C ALA A 57 3.01 13.62 -1.30
N SER A 58 3.18 14.03 -0.03
CA SER A 58 2.16 14.78 0.72
C SER A 58 1.81 16.10 0.03
N SER A 59 2.81 16.85 -0.41
CA SER A 59 2.61 18.13 -1.13
C SER A 59 1.98 17.91 -2.51
N PHE A 60 2.37 16.83 -3.20
CA PHE A 60 1.86 16.51 -4.52
C PHE A 60 0.38 16.14 -4.50
N ILE A 61 -0.02 15.21 -3.61
CA ILE A 61 -1.38 14.65 -3.62
C ILE A 61 -2.42 15.55 -2.95
N ARG A 62 -1.99 16.46 -2.06
CA ARG A 62 -2.88 17.31 -1.27
C ARG A 62 -3.96 18.03 -2.08
N PRO A 63 -3.68 18.71 -3.21
CA PRO A 63 -4.71 19.40 -3.99
C PRO A 63 -5.84 18.49 -4.46
N SER A 64 -5.52 17.31 -4.95
CA SER A 64 -6.52 16.35 -5.46
C SER A 64 -7.32 15.69 -4.35
N LEU A 65 -6.70 15.39 -3.20
CA LEU A 65 -7.40 14.87 -2.02
C LEU A 65 -8.43 15.87 -1.49
N TYR A 66 -8.11 17.17 -1.51
CA TYR A 66 -9.08 18.19 -1.08
C TYR A 66 -10.17 18.45 -2.12
N LYS A 67 -9.86 18.28 -3.42
CA LYS A 67 -10.84 18.44 -4.50
C LYS A 67 -11.83 17.27 -4.54
N PHE A 68 -11.38 16.07 -4.28
CA PHE A 68 -12.21 14.86 -4.24
C PHE A 68 -11.77 13.97 -3.06
N ASN A 69 -12.32 14.28 -1.89
CA ASN A 69 -11.96 13.67 -0.62
C ASN A 69 -12.70 12.35 -0.36
N ASN A 70 -12.43 11.72 0.78
CA ASN A 70 -13.08 10.48 1.20
C ASN A 70 -14.59 10.58 1.31
N ILE A 71 -15.13 11.71 1.77
CA ILE A 71 -16.59 11.95 1.84
C ILE A 71 -17.17 12.00 0.43
N ALA A 72 -16.50 12.69 -0.50
CA ALA A 72 -16.93 12.75 -1.90
C ALA A 72 -16.91 11.38 -2.57
N VAL A 73 -15.93 10.52 -2.24
CA VAL A 73 -15.87 9.12 -2.72
C VAL A 73 -17.08 8.33 -2.21
N ILE A 74 -17.39 8.41 -0.92
CA ILE A 74 -18.55 7.73 -0.31
C ILE A 74 -19.83 8.17 -1.03
N GLN A 75 -20.06 9.47 -1.13
CA GLN A 75 -21.24 10.05 -1.81
C GLN A 75 -21.33 9.65 -3.29
N PHE A 76 -20.18 9.55 -3.97
CA PHE A 76 -20.15 9.08 -5.36
C PHE A 76 -20.67 7.65 -5.49
N PHE A 77 -20.22 6.74 -4.64
CA PHE A 77 -20.69 5.35 -4.67
C PHE A 77 -22.13 5.21 -4.18
N GLU A 78 -22.55 5.98 -3.17
CA GLU A 78 -23.95 6.02 -2.73
C GLU A 78 -24.89 6.43 -3.87
N LYS A 79 -24.54 7.47 -4.65
CA LYS A 79 -25.30 7.90 -5.85
C LYS A 79 -25.34 6.81 -6.94
N LEU A 80 -24.40 5.88 -6.95
CA LEU A 80 -24.41 4.71 -7.84
C LEU A 80 -25.20 3.52 -7.26
N GLY A 81 -25.85 3.68 -6.11
CA GLY A 81 -26.60 2.64 -5.44
C GLY A 81 -25.74 1.66 -4.63
N ILE A 82 -24.55 2.09 -4.24
CA ILE A 82 -23.61 1.30 -3.42
C ILE A 82 -23.45 1.97 -2.05
N PRO A 83 -24.37 1.73 -1.10
CA PRO A 83 -24.21 2.19 0.27
C PRO A 83 -23.04 1.48 0.95
N SER A 84 -22.44 2.12 1.94
CA SER A 84 -21.25 1.63 2.61
C SER A 84 -21.33 1.76 4.13
N TYR A 85 -20.45 1.00 4.81
CA TYR A 85 -20.28 1.08 6.25
C TYR A 85 -18.79 1.26 6.60
N VAL A 86 -18.54 1.78 7.80
CA VAL A 86 -17.20 1.96 8.35
C VAL A 86 -16.92 0.92 9.43
N GLN A 87 -15.73 0.32 9.41
CA GLN A 87 -15.22 -0.52 10.49
C GLN A 87 -14.57 0.34 11.60
N GLU A 88 -14.38 -0.23 12.79
CA GLU A 88 -13.78 0.46 13.95
C GLU A 88 -12.41 1.07 13.64
N ASP A 89 -11.64 0.44 12.76
CA ASP A 89 -10.33 0.92 12.31
C ASP A 89 -10.40 2.00 11.20
N GLY A 90 -11.59 2.47 10.87
CA GLY A 90 -11.84 3.53 9.91
C GLY A 90 -11.92 3.10 8.45
N ARG A 91 -11.77 1.82 8.12
CA ARG A 91 -11.90 1.32 6.75
C ARG A 91 -13.36 1.30 6.29
N PHE A 92 -13.62 1.77 5.06
CA PHE A 92 -14.95 1.75 4.44
C PHE A 92 -15.11 0.59 3.47
N PHE A 93 -16.21 -0.14 3.61
CA PHE A 93 -16.59 -1.25 2.74
C PHE A 93 -18.01 -1.05 2.21
N PRO A 94 -18.34 -1.56 1.00
CA PRO A 94 -19.72 -1.60 0.55
C PRO A 94 -20.53 -2.57 1.41
N TYR A 95 -21.79 -2.27 1.68
CA TYR A 95 -22.68 -3.19 2.44
C TYR A 95 -22.82 -4.58 1.79
N THR A 96 -22.54 -4.67 0.49
CA THR A 96 -22.53 -5.96 -0.22
C THR A 96 -21.34 -6.84 0.16
N ASP A 97 -20.32 -6.29 0.84
CA ASP A 97 -19.02 -6.93 1.09
C ASP A 97 -18.40 -7.55 -0.19
N SER A 98 -18.68 -6.97 -1.35
CA SER A 98 -18.27 -7.50 -2.65
C SER A 98 -17.66 -6.42 -3.55
N SER A 99 -16.41 -6.63 -3.95
CA SER A 99 -15.73 -5.82 -4.95
C SER A 99 -16.42 -5.84 -6.33
N LEU A 100 -17.20 -6.90 -6.59
CA LEU A 100 -17.96 -7.04 -7.83
C LEU A 100 -19.03 -5.95 -7.97
N SER A 101 -19.69 -5.55 -6.89
CA SER A 101 -20.70 -4.48 -6.90
C SER A 101 -20.08 -3.16 -7.32
N ILE A 102 -18.93 -2.80 -6.75
CA ILE A 102 -18.16 -1.60 -7.11
C ILE A 102 -17.75 -1.62 -8.58
N ARG A 103 -17.17 -2.75 -9.04
CA ARG A 103 -16.72 -2.90 -10.43
C ARG A 103 -17.89 -2.75 -11.40
N ASN A 104 -19.01 -3.40 -11.15
CA ASN A 104 -20.19 -3.35 -12.01
C ASN A 104 -20.77 -1.93 -12.07
N ALA A 105 -20.92 -1.26 -10.92
CA ALA A 105 -21.40 0.12 -10.87
C ALA A 105 -20.52 1.08 -11.68
N LEU A 106 -19.18 0.94 -11.60
CA LEU A 106 -18.26 1.74 -12.40
C LEU A 106 -18.36 1.44 -13.90
N VAL A 107 -18.46 0.17 -14.30
CA VAL A 107 -18.62 -0.22 -15.71
C VAL A 107 -19.92 0.32 -16.28
N ASP A 108 -21.02 0.21 -15.57
CA ASP A 108 -22.33 0.69 -16.00
C ASP A 108 -22.38 2.23 -16.06
N ARG A 109 -21.72 2.91 -15.12
CA ARG A 109 -21.57 4.38 -15.19
C ARG A 109 -20.74 4.80 -16.40
N CYS A 110 -19.61 4.12 -16.70
CA CYS A 110 -18.83 4.37 -17.91
C CYS A 110 -19.67 4.23 -19.19
N ARG A 111 -20.51 3.19 -19.28
CA ARG A 111 -21.41 3.00 -20.43
C ARG A 111 -22.39 4.17 -20.57
N ARG A 112 -22.97 4.61 -19.47
CA ARG A 112 -23.87 5.79 -19.45
C ARG A 112 -23.14 7.08 -19.85
N CYS A 113 -21.84 7.17 -19.56
CA CYS A 113 -20.97 8.28 -20.02
C CYS A 113 -20.41 8.04 -21.44
N SER A 114 -21.03 7.19 -22.25
CA SER A 114 -20.64 6.92 -23.64
C SER A 114 -19.21 6.38 -23.84
N CYS A 115 -18.61 5.79 -22.80
CA CYS A 115 -17.34 5.10 -22.92
C CYS A 115 -17.52 3.73 -23.59
N LYS A 116 -16.70 3.45 -24.60
CA LYS A 116 -16.54 2.13 -25.21
C LYS A 116 -15.39 1.37 -24.52
N PHE A 117 -15.43 0.04 -24.61
CA PHE A 117 -14.40 -0.84 -24.07
C PHE A 117 -13.79 -1.70 -25.15
N SER A 118 -12.47 -1.91 -25.08
CA SER A 118 -11.75 -2.90 -25.88
C SER A 118 -10.90 -3.74 -24.91
N THR A 119 -11.39 -4.91 -24.55
CA THR A 119 -10.67 -5.90 -23.74
C THR A 119 -9.73 -6.75 -24.59
N ASN A 120 -8.80 -7.48 -23.96
CA ASN A 120 -7.72 -8.21 -24.65
C ASN A 120 -6.98 -7.31 -25.66
N SER A 121 -6.72 -6.06 -25.28
CA SER A 121 -6.11 -5.04 -26.13
C SER A 121 -4.90 -4.45 -25.43
N THR A 122 -3.75 -5.09 -25.60
CA THR A 122 -2.49 -4.64 -25.00
C THR A 122 -1.89 -3.51 -25.82
N VAL A 123 -1.60 -2.37 -25.19
CA VAL A 123 -0.86 -1.28 -25.81
C VAL A 123 0.60 -1.70 -26.02
N LEU A 124 1.11 -1.57 -27.23
CA LEU A 124 2.47 -1.89 -27.65
C LEU A 124 3.35 -0.65 -27.80
N SER A 125 2.81 0.45 -28.31
CA SER A 125 3.51 1.74 -28.40
C SER A 125 2.55 2.90 -28.31
N VAL A 126 3.13 4.04 -27.92
CA VAL A 126 2.48 5.36 -27.92
C VAL A 126 3.46 6.32 -28.57
N ASP A 127 3.02 7.01 -29.63
CA ASP A 127 3.83 7.95 -30.40
C ASP A 127 3.07 9.26 -30.58
N LYS A 128 3.75 10.41 -30.57
CA LYS A 128 3.12 11.70 -30.88
C LYS A 128 3.23 12.00 -32.38
N ARG A 129 2.11 12.39 -33.04
CA ARG A 129 2.08 12.87 -34.43
C ARG A 129 1.21 14.12 -34.51
N GLY A 130 1.85 15.26 -34.68
CA GLY A 130 1.15 16.55 -34.60
C GLY A 130 0.46 16.70 -33.24
N ASP A 131 -0.82 17.01 -33.23
CA ASP A 131 -1.61 17.19 -32.01
C ASP A 131 -2.26 15.89 -31.50
N CYS A 132 -1.97 14.76 -32.16
CA CYS A 132 -2.55 13.48 -31.79
C CYS A 132 -1.53 12.49 -31.22
N TRP A 133 -1.99 11.68 -30.31
CA TRP A 133 -1.31 10.50 -29.80
C TRP A 133 -1.75 9.27 -30.60
N ILE A 134 -0.77 8.54 -31.15
CA ILE A 134 -0.99 7.32 -31.95
C ILE A 134 -0.69 6.15 -31.02
N ILE A 135 -1.69 5.30 -30.80
CA ILE A 135 -1.61 4.14 -29.92
C ILE A 135 -1.71 2.88 -30.79
N ARG A 136 -0.72 2.01 -30.69
CA ARG A 136 -0.71 0.69 -31.33
C ARG A 136 -1.01 -0.39 -30.32
N THR A 137 -1.84 -1.35 -30.68
CA THR A 137 -2.20 -2.49 -29.83
C THR A 137 -1.76 -3.81 -30.48
N ASP A 138 -1.73 -4.88 -29.70
CA ASP A 138 -1.45 -6.26 -30.14
C ASP A 138 -2.52 -6.82 -31.10
N ARG A 139 -3.64 -6.12 -31.29
CA ARG A 139 -4.69 -6.45 -32.26
C ARG A 139 -4.54 -5.68 -33.59
N GLU A 140 -3.33 -5.23 -33.89
CA GLU A 140 -3.04 -4.43 -35.12
C GLU A 140 -3.87 -3.16 -35.26
N LYS A 141 -4.58 -2.74 -34.18
CA LYS A 141 -5.33 -1.49 -34.19
C LYS A 141 -4.40 -0.31 -33.98
N ILE A 142 -4.53 0.67 -34.85
CA ILE A 142 -3.93 1.99 -34.72
C ILE A 142 -5.03 2.96 -34.34
N LEU A 143 -4.88 3.60 -33.21
CA LEU A 143 -5.83 4.57 -32.65
C LEU A 143 -5.17 5.94 -32.59
N ALA A 144 -5.91 6.98 -32.97
CA ALA A 144 -5.49 8.36 -32.81
C ALA A 144 -6.40 9.07 -31.82
N THR A 145 -5.81 9.82 -30.88
CA THR A 145 -6.55 10.59 -29.87
C THR A 145 -5.82 11.88 -29.54
N SER A 146 -6.55 12.94 -29.23
CA SER A 146 -5.97 14.20 -28.72
C SER A 146 -5.62 14.09 -27.21
N LYS A 147 -6.29 13.22 -26.47
CA LYS A 147 -6.08 13.06 -25.02
C LYS A 147 -5.87 11.59 -24.68
N LEU A 148 -4.81 11.29 -23.94
CA LEU A 148 -4.43 9.96 -23.49
C LEU A 148 -4.37 9.90 -21.96
N ILE A 149 -5.14 9.00 -21.36
CA ILE A 149 -5.17 8.80 -19.91
C ILE A 149 -4.47 7.48 -19.57
N VAL A 150 -3.35 7.55 -18.89
CA VAL A 150 -2.60 6.38 -18.42
C VAL A 150 -3.08 6.02 -17.02
N ALA A 151 -3.80 4.92 -16.92
CA ALA A 151 -4.39 4.39 -15.69
C ALA A 151 -4.10 2.89 -15.52
N THR A 152 -2.92 2.46 -15.96
CA THR A 152 -2.53 1.05 -16.03
C THR A 152 -2.15 0.46 -14.67
N GLY A 153 -1.94 1.33 -13.67
CA GLY A 153 -1.43 0.92 -12.37
C GLY A 153 0.02 0.48 -12.42
N GLY A 154 0.50 -0.10 -11.32
CA GLY A 154 1.84 -0.64 -11.17
C GLY A 154 1.93 -2.15 -11.42
N PRO A 155 3.13 -2.76 -11.25
CA PRO A 155 3.40 -4.19 -11.49
C PRO A 155 2.93 -5.13 -10.38
N ALA A 156 2.45 -4.61 -9.24
CA ALA A 156 1.94 -5.44 -8.14
C ALA A 156 0.74 -6.30 -8.57
N TRP A 157 0.55 -7.44 -7.90
CA TRP A 157 -0.42 -8.49 -8.21
C TRP A 157 -0.09 -9.23 -9.52
N LYS A 158 0.59 -10.37 -9.38
CA LYS A 158 1.00 -11.20 -10.53
C LYS A 158 -0.19 -11.59 -11.40
N GLY A 159 -0.02 -11.42 -12.71
CA GLY A 159 -1.04 -11.74 -13.71
C GLY A 159 -2.11 -10.66 -13.88
N LEU A 160 -2.23 -9.72 -12.94
CA LEU A 160 -3.18 -8.60 -13.01
C LEU A 160 -2.51 -7.26 -13.31
N GLY A 161 -1.25 -7.08 -12.87
CA GLY A 161 -0.46 -5.87 -13.11
C GLY A 161 0.41 -6.01 -14.36
N ARG A 162 0.12 -5.23 -15.40
CA ARG A 162 0.96 -5.07 -16.60
C ARG A 162 1.53 -3.67 -16.71
N GLY A 163 1.62 -2.98 -15.57
CA GLY A 163 2.11 -1.60 -15.50
C GLY A 163 3.57 -1.44 -15.94
N ASP A 164 4.39 -2.47 -15.80
CA ASP A 164 5.80 -2.51 -16.21
C ASP A 164 5.99 -2.19 -17.71
N ARG A 165 5.16 -2.76 -18.59
CA ARG A 165 5.21 -2.43 -20.02
C ARG A 165 4.89 -0.96 -20.28
N MET A 166 3.86 -0.42 -19.63
CA MET A 166 3.49 0.97 -19.84
C MET A 166 4.56 1.92 -19.30
N THR A 167 5.20 1.61 -18.17
CA THR A 167 6.32 2.41 -17.67
C THR A 167 7.48 2.46 -18.67
N ALA A 168 7.80 1.33 -19.33
CA ALA A 168 8.81 1.30 -20.39
C ALA A 168 8.41 2.15 -21.62
N ILE A 169 7.15 2.08 -22.05
CA ILE A 169 6.62 2.92 -23.15
C ILE A 169 6.73 4.41 -22.79
N LEU A 170 6.35 4.79 -21.56
CA LEU A 170 6.39 6.16 -21.10
C LEU A 170 7.83 6.69 -20.96
N ALA A 171 8.75 5.86 -20.53
CA ALA A 171 10.18 6.19 -20.54
C ALA A 171 10.68 6.42 -21.97
N GLY A 172 10.25 5.59 -22.94
CA GLY A 172 10.61 5.70 -24.35
C GLY A 172 10.13 6.98 -25.03
N ILE A 173 9.08 7.63 -24.53
CA ILE A 173 8.60 8.94 -25.03
C ILE A 173 9.16 10.12 -24.19
N GLY A 174 10.14 9.87 -23.32
CA GLY A 174 10.92 10.91 -22.62
C GLY A 174 10.46 11.26 -21.21
N LEU A 175 9.51 10.55 -20.62
CA LEU A 175 9.14 10.79 -19.23
C LEU A 175 10.14 10.11 -18.27
N LYS A 176 10.45 10.80 -17.18
CA LYS A 176 11.24 10.22 -16.09
C LYS A 176 10.42 9.15 -15.37
N VAL A 177 10.88 7.91 -15.44
CA VAL A 177 10.27 6.77 -14.76
C VAL A 177 11.21 6.24 -13.68
N ILE A 178 10.69 6.08 -12.48
CA ILE A 178 11.38 5.45 -11.34
C ILE A 178 11.13 3.96 -11.39
N ALA A 179 12.19 3.16 -11.31
CA ALA A 179 12.09 1.70 -11.30
C ALA A 179 11.18 1.24 -10.13
N PRO A 180 10.11 0.50 -10.40
CA PRO A 180 9.22 0.07 -9.33
C PRO A 180 9.87 -0.93 -8.38
N VAL A 181 9.53 -0.81 -7.09
CA VAL A 181 9.83 -1.79 -6.05
C VAL A 181 8.53 -2.30 -5.42
N PRO A 182 8.49 -3.54 -4.90
CA PRO A 182 7.33 -4.04 -4.17
C PRO A 182 7.00 -3.15 -2.97
N ALA A 183 5.73 -2.84 -2.76
CA ALA A 183 5.24 -2.07 -1.63
C ALA A 183 4.10 -2.81 -0.93
N LEU A 184 3.90 -2.55 0.35
CA LEU A 184 2.89 -3.21 1.17
C LEU A 184 3.02 -4.74 1.09
N THR A 185 4.22 -5.23 1.40
CA THR A 185 4.55 -6.66 1.48
C THR A 185 4.78 -7.09 2.91
N GLN A 186 4.71 -8.39 3.16
CA GLN A 186 5.30 -8.94 4.39
C GLN A 186 6.82 -8.69 4.41
N ILE A 187 7.38 -8.64 5.60
CA ILE A 187 8.82 -8.55 5.85
C ILE A 187 9.30 -9.96 6.18
N ASN A 188 10.07 -10.58 5.29
CA ASN A 188 10.69 -11.87 5.56
C ASN A 188 12.04 -11.68 6.23
N ILE A 189 12.39 -12.59 7.13
CA ILE A 189 13.64 -12.60 7.89
C ILE A 189 14.42 -13.88 7.55
N LYS A 190 15.67 -13.74 7.17
CA LYS A 190 16.57 -14.90 6.99
C LYS A 190 16.79 -15.59 8.34
N HIS A 191 16.72 -16.91 8.35
CA HIS A 191 16.89 -17.71 9.59
C HIS A 191 15.94 -17.28 10.70
N PHE A 192 14.64 -17.11 10.34
CA PHE A 192 13.62 -16.62 11.26
C PHE A 192 13.36 -17.63 12.39
N ASP A 193 13.65 -17.24 13.61
CA ASP A 193 13.55 -18.07 14.81
C ASP A 193 12.14 -18.18 15.38
N LEU A 194 11.23 -17.26 15.01
CA LEU A 194 9.84 -17.23 15.49
C LEU A 194 8.84 -17.97 14.57
N GLU A 195 9.28 -18.78 13.61
CA GLU A 195 8.43 -19.49 12.64
C GLU A 195 7.29 -20.30 13.32
N LYS A 196 7.63 -20.98 14.43
CA LYS A 196 6.69 -21.79 15.24
C LYS A 196 5.63 -20.97 15.96
N LEU A 197 5.77 -19.65 15.99
CA LEU A 197 4.84 -18.70 16.59
C LEU A 197 3.89 -18.08 15.54
N SER A 198 3.93 -18.54 14.32
CA SER A 198 3.04 -18.10 13.25
C SER A 198 1.58 -18.07 13.69
N GLY A 199 0.86 -17.01 13.34
CA GLY A 199 -0.52 -16.73 13.73
C GLY A 199 -0.67 -15.90 15.02
N ILE A 200 0.40 -15.63 15.76
CA ILE A 200 0.34 -14.70 16.91
C ILE A 200 0.35 -13.27 16.36
N SER A 201 -0.58 -12.46 16.84
CA SER A 201 -0.65 -11.03 16.54
C SER A 201 -0.52 -10.19 17.81
N PHE A 202 0.01 -8.99 17.66
CA PHE A 202 0.09 -7.97 18.70
C PHE A 202 -0.45 -6.66 18.15
N ASP A 203 -1.26 -5.99 18.94
CA ASP A 203 -1.74 -4.65 18.64
C ASP A 203 -0.79 -3.59 19.21
N ASP A 204 -0.85 -2.38 18.65
CA ASP A 204 -0.08 -1.20 19.10
C ASP A 204 1.44 -1.40 19.19
N VAL A 205 2.00 -2.31 18.39
CA VAL A 205 3.45 -2.49 18.28
C VAL A 205 4.08 -1.25 17.65
N LYS A 206 5.17 -0.78 18.26
CA LYS A 206 5.97 0.33 17.72
C LYS A 206 7.16 -0.24 16.93
N CYS A 207 7.25 0.10 15.66
CA CYS A 207 8.46 -0.15 14.87
C CYS A 207 9.35 1.08 14.87
N ARG A 208 10.66 0.88 15.07
CA ARG A 208 11.72 1.88 14.92
C ARG A 208 12.68 1.41 13.83
N ILE A 209 13.07 2.31 12.95
CA ILE A 209 14.19 2.10 12.03
C ILE A 209 15.35 2.96 12.56
N LEU A 210 16.47 2.32 12.85
CA LEU A 210 17.65 2.95 13.43
C LEU A 210 18.80 2.88 12.44
N LYS A 211 19.63 3.92 12.38
CA LYS A 211 20.89 3.89 11.65
C LYS A 211 21.93 3.15 12.50
N ASN A 212 22.48 2.03 12.03
CA ASN A 212 23.40 1.19 12.81
C ASN A 212 24.67 1.92 13.23
N SER A 213 25.28 2.68 12.31
CA SER A 213 26.54 3.40 12.59
C SER A 213 26.42 4.47 13.67
N THR A 214 25.21 5.00 13.94
CA THR A 214 25.04 6.13 14.88
C THR A 214 23.95 5.91 15.94
N GLY A 215 23.16 4.86 15.84
CA GLY A 215 21.97 4.63 16.68
C GLY A 215 20.83 5.65 16.45
N LYS A 216 20.97 6.56 15.45
CA LYS A 216 19.98 7.61 15.21
C LYS A 216 18.67 7.04 14.66
N LEU A 217 17.55 7.50 15.23
CA LEU A 217 16.22 7.17 14.72
C LEU A 217 16.03 7.76 13.31
N ILE A 218 15.76 6.89 12.32
CA ILE A 218 15.43 7.27 10.95
C ILE A 218 13.91 7.45 10.81
N HIS A 219 13.14 6.48 11.34
CA HIS A 219 11.67 6.49 11.23
C HIS A 219 11.04 5.71 12.38
N THR A 220 9.79 6.05 12.69
CA THR A 220 8.98 5.28 13.63
C THR A 220 7.54 5.20 13.13
N LYS A 221 6.89 4.05 13.38
CA LYS A 221 5.49 3.82 13.05
C LYS A 221 4.89 2.81 14.03
N SER A 222 3.59 2.93 14.33
CA SER A 222 2.89 1.97 15.18
C SER A 222 1.72 1.33 14.45
N GLY A 223 1.33 0.13 14.90
CA GLY A 223 0.19 -0.61 14.36
C GLY A 223 0.23 -2.08 14.79
N SER A 224 -0.73 -2.86 14.30
CA SER A 224 -0.80 -4.30 14.58
C SER A 224 0.25 -5.06 13.78
N LEU A 225 0.93 -6.01 14.43
CA LEU A 225 1.97 -6.87 13.89
C LEU A 225 1.53 -8.33 13.97
N LEU A 226 1.69 -9.08 12.89
CA LEU A 226 1.40 -10.52 12.82
C LEU A 226 2.70 -11.29 12.55
N ILE A 227 2.99 -12.30 13.37
CA ILE A 227 4.05 -13.27 13.11
C ILE A 227 3.57 -14.26 12.05
N THR A 228 4.38 -14.50 11.04
CA THR A 228 4.15 -15.49 9.98
C THR A 228 5.26 -16.56 9.99
N GLU A 229 5.19 -17.54 9.13
CA GLU A 229 6.23 -18.58 9.02
C GLU A 229 7.61 -18.03 8.63
N ASN A 230 7.66 -16.93 7.86
CA ASN A 230 8.90 -16.41 7.29
C ASN A 230 9.29 -15.03 7.82
N GLY A 231 8.56 -14.48 8.80
CA GLY A 231 8.80 -13.14 9.32
C GLY A 231 7.51 -12.46 9.79
N PHE A 232 7.24 -11.24 9.32
CA PHE A 232 6.18 -10.39 9.83
C PHE A 232 5.23 -9.88 8.76
N SER A 233 3.94 -9.83 9.10
CA SER A 233 2.87 -9.24 8.32
C SER A 233 1.99 -8.35 9.22
N GLY A 234 0.77 -8.05 8.79
CA GLY A 234 -0.11 -7.12 9.48
C GLY A 234 0.12 -5.67 9.04
N PRO A 235 -0.77 -4.76 9.40
CA PRO A 235 -0.75 -3.36 8.96
C PRO A 235 0.59 -2.66 9.20
N LEU A 236 1.23 -2.87 10.35
CA LEU A 236 2.53 -2.27 10.67
C LEU A 236 3.62 -2.75 9.71
N ALA A 237 3.78 -4.06 9.57
CA ALA A 237 4.81 -4.63 8.69
C ALA A 237 4.59 -4.24 7.23
N LEU A 238 3.35 -4.30 6.74
CA LEU A 238 3.00 -3.90 5.38
C LEU A 238 3.36 -2.43 5.11
N ASN A 239 3.01 -1.53 6.02
CA ASN A 239 3.27 -0.11 5.85
C ASN A 239 4.76 0.22 5.90
N ILE A 240 5.51 -0.39 6.83
CA ILE A 240 6.94 -0.11 6.99
C ILE A 240 7.78 -0.74 5.86
N SER A 241 7.31 -1.85 5.29
CA SER A 241 8.00 -2.55 4.20
C SER A 241 8.29 -1.65 2.99
N THR A 242 7.37 -0.75 2.69
CA THR A 242 7.51 0.22 1.59
C THR A 242 8.73 1.11 1.78
N LEU A 243 8.91 1.66 2.99
CA LEU A 243 10.05 2.51 3.31
C LEU A 243 11.36 1.72 3.31
N ILE A 244 11.36 0.54 3.91
CA ILE A 244 12.55 -0.32 3.96
C ILE A 244 12.97 -0.74 2.55
N ASN A 245 12.01 -1.11 1.70
CA ASN A 245 12.29 -1.47 0.30
C ASN A 245 12.88 -0.30 -0.48
N LYS A 246 12.33 0.91 -0.29
CA LYS A 246 12.90 2.14 -0.85
C LYS A 246 14.33 2.39 -0.36
N MET A 247 14.61 2.21 0.93
CA MET A 247 15.96 2.36 1.48
C MET A 247 16.92 1.37 0.83
N LYS A 248 16.56 0.09 0.75
CA LYS A 248 17.38 -0.96 0.14
C LYS A 248 17.60 -0.76 -1.36
N SER A 249 16.61 -0.32 -2.11
CA SER A 249 16.73 -0.02 -3.54
C SER A 249 17.70 1.15 -3.81
N ASN A 250 17.85 2.05 -2.85
CA ASN A 250 18.83 3.15 -2.89
C ASN A 250 20.18 2.77 -2.26
N SER A 251 20.44 1.47 -2.05
CA SER A 251 21.67 0.94 -1.43
C SER A 251 21.93 1.46 0.00
N LEU A 252 20.90 1.91 0.69
CA LEU A 252 20.97 2.33 2.09
C LEU A 252 20.76 1.09 2.98
N ASN A 253 21.84 0.40 3.33
CA ASN A 253 21.81 -0.85 4.10
C ASN A 253 22.30 -0.70 5.55
N ASP A 254 22.78 0.48 5.96
CA ASP A 254 23.25 0.77 7.31
C ASP A 254 22.05 1.08 8.25
N PHE A 255 21.18 0.09 8.46
CA PHE A 255 20.05 0.23 9.38
C PHE A 255 19.62 -1.11 9.98
N SER A 256 18.92 -1.02 11.11
CA SER A 256 18.17 -2.11 11.74
C SER A 256 16.72 -1.69 11.98
N ILE A 257 15.87 -2.69 12.19
CA ILE A 257 14.49 -2.50 12.64
C ILE A 257 14.31 -3.10 14.03
N GLU A 258 13.53 -2.42 14.85
CA GLU A 258 13.09 -2.90 16.15
C GLU A 258 11.57 -2.88 16.20
N PHE A 259 10.96 -4.02 16.55
CA PHE A 259 9.56 -4.09 16.92
C PHE A 259 9.46 -4.11 18.44
N ILE A 260 8.85 -3.10 19.01
CA ILE A 260 8.69 -2.91 20.45
C ILE A 260 7.21 -3.14 20.78
N LEU A 261 6.95 -4.21 21.54
CA LEU A 261 5.61 -4.55 21.98
C LEU A 261 5.10 -3.54 23.01
N PRO A 262 3.79 -3.36 23.17
CA PRO A 262 3.21 -2.51 24.21
C PRO A 262 3.71 -2.91 25.60
N ALA A 263 3.79 -1.95 26.49
CA ALA A 263 4.28 -2.12 27.89
C ALA A 263 5.75 -2.53 28.04
N ALA A 264 6.58 -2.43 26.99
CA ALA A 264 8.02 -2.69 27.08
C ALA A 264 8.71 -1.87 28.19
N ASP A 265 8.28 -0.64 28.39
CA ASP A 265 8.84 0.23 29.44
C ASP A 265 8.50 -0.25 30.86
N TYR A 266 7.40 -0.97 31.04
CA TYR A 266 6.94 -1.49 32.32
C TYR A 266 7.73 -2.73 32.81
N ILE A 267 8.38 -3.43 31.89
CA ILE A 267 9.07 -4.71 32.15
C ILE A 267 10.22 -4.54 33.17
N SER A 268 10.92 -3.41 33.11
CA SER A 268 12.04 -3.13 34.05
C SER A 268 11.60 -3.06 35.49
N MET A 269 10.29 -2.85 35.74
CA MET A 269 9.70 -2.74 37.10
C MET A 269 9.17 -4.07 37.63
N LEU A 270 9.12 -5.13 36.79
CA LEU A 270 8.62 -6.42 37.23
C LEU A 270 9.60 -7.10 38.20
N SER A 271 9.12 -7.46 39.40
CA SER A 271 9.85 -8.30 40.35
C SER A 271 9.26 -9.70 40.37
N PHE A 272 10.13 -10.69 40.38
CA PHE A 272 9.81 -12.10 40.48
C PHE A 272 10.21 -12.70 41.84
N ASP A 273 10.63 -11.85 42.81
CA ASP A 273 11.06 -12.27 44.13
C ASP A 273 9.90 -12.91 44.91
N GLY A 274 10.17 -14.05 45.54
CA GLY A 274 9.17 -14.78 46.33
C GLY A 274 8.08 -15.51 45.52
N ILE A 275 8.10 -15.44 44.17
CA ILE A 275 7.09 -16.10 43.32
C ILE A 275 7.40 -17.59 43.22
N ASN A 276 6.52 -18.42 43.79
CA ASN A 276 6.66 -19.89 43.83
C ASN A 276 6.06 -20.60 42.59
N SER A 277 5.34 -19.93 41.70
CA SER A 277 4.86 -20.49 40.45
C SER A 277 5.98 -20.68 39.45
N ASN A 278 5.77 -21.55 38.43
CA ASN A 278 6.76 -21.67 37.35
C ASN A 278 6.89 -20.36 36.56
N LEU A 279 8.03 -20.18 35.90
CA LEU A 279 8.38 -18.92 35.24
C LEU A 279 7.35 -18.51 34.15
N VAL A 280 6.89 -19.46 33.35
CA VAL A 280 5.87 -19.20 32.28
C VAL A 280 4.58 -18.66 32.89
N ASN A 281 4.07 -19.32 33.94
CA ASN A 281 2.84 -18.90 34.62
C ASN A 281 3.01 -17.54 35.32
N SER A 282 4.19 -17.27 35.85
CA SER A 282 4.50 -16.00 36.49
C SER A 282 4.52 -14.84 35.48
N ILE A 283 5.20 -15.03 34.35
CA ILE A 283 5.22 -14.04 33.26
C ILE A 283 3.81 -13.84 32.73
N ARG A 284 3.07 -14.92 32.44
CA ARG A 284 1.70 -14.86 31.94
C ARG A 284 0.74 -14.09 32.83
N LYS A 285 0.90 -14.19 34.15
CA LYS A 285 0.08 -13.43 35.13
C LYS A 285 0.41 -11.95 35.18
N LEU A 286 1.65 -11.60 34.88
CA LEU A 286 2.15 -10.22 34.92
C LEU A 286 2.10 -9.53 33.57
N THR A 287 1.85 -10.30 32.51
CA THR A 287 1.80 -9.82 31.12
C THR A 287 0.62 -10.45 30.40
N GLU A 288 0.16 -9.84 29.33
CA GLU A 288 -0.92 -10.40 28.49
C GLU A 288 -0.35 -11.25 27.32
N LEU A 289 0.94 -11.61 27.39
CA LEU A 289 1.59 -12.36 26.31
C LEU A 289 1.05 -13.79 26.19
N PRO A 290 0.86 -14.30 24.97
CA PRO A 290 0.43 -15.67 24.73
C PRO A 290 1.40 -16.70 25.31
N GLU A 291 0.89 -17.74 25.95
CA GLU A 291 1.71 -18.78 26.59
C GLU A 291 2.75 -19.41 25.63
N ARG A 292 2.34 -19.68 24.36
CA ARG A 292 3.23 -20.22 23.32
C ARG A 292 4.41 -19.28 23.05
N TYR A 293 4.16 -17.97 23.07
CA TYR A 293 5.18 -16.95 22.90
C TYR A 293 6.15 -16.91 24.09
N ILE A 294 5.62 -16.90 25.31
CA ILE A 294 6.44 -16.93 26.54
C ILE A 294 7.32 -18.20 26.57
N LYS A 295 6.75 -19.37 26.28
CA LYS A 295 7.50 -20.65 26.25
C LYS A 295 8.69 -20.63 25.29
N HIS A 296 8.55 -20.00 24.13
CA HIS A 296 9.64 -19.86 23.15
C HIS A 296 10.85 -19.15 23.76
N PHE A 297 10.65 -18.03 24.44
CA PHE A 297 11.74 -17.22 25.01
C PHE A 297 12.25 -17.74 26.35
N THR A 298 11.45 -18.48 27.11
CA THR A 298 11.87 -19.04 28.39
C THR A 298 12.57 -20.40 28.26
N ASN A 299 12.31 -21.13 27.17
CA ASN A 299 12.97 -22.41 26.81
C ASN A 299 13.22 -23.32 28.02
N GLU A 300 14.48 -23.62 28.36
CA GLU A 300 14.89 -24.51 29.46
C GLU A 300 14.45 -24.05 30.87
N PHE A 301 14.08 -22.78 31.01
CA PHE A 301 13.57 -22.21 32.26
C PHE A 301 12.07 -22.30 32.43
N SER A 302 11.34 -22.76 31.39
CA SER A 302 9.87 -22.73 31.37
C SER A 302 9.19 -23.35 32.55
N ASN A 303 9.73 -24.48 33.07
CA ASN A 303 9.18 -25.24 34.18
C ASN A 303 9.86 -24.93 35.53
N LYS A 304 10.88 -24.07 35.55
CA LYS A 304 11.55 -23.67 36.78
C LYS A 304 10.69 -22.70 37.59
N LYS A 305 10.80 -22.72 38.91
CA LYS A 305 10.17 -21.70 39.78
C LYS A 305 10.75 -20.33 39.40
N ALA A 306 9.92 -19.31 39.31
CA ALA A 306 10.38 -17.96 38.95
C ALA A 306 11.46 -17.43 39.93
N SER A 307 11.27 -17.67 41.24
CA SER A 307 12.24 -17.29 42.28
C SER A 307 13.58 -18.03 42.20
N SER A 308 13.68 -19.14 41.47
CA SER A 308 14.93 -19.90 41.26
C SER A 308 15.73 -19.47 40.04
N VAL A 309 15.20 -18.59 39.21
CA VAL A 309 15.87 -18.07 38.01
C VAL A 309 16.50 -16.72 38.34
N PRO A 310 17.79 -16.52 38.07
CA PRO A 310 18.44 -15.23 38.35
C PRO A 310 17.72 -14.06 37.66
N ALA A 311 17.49 -12.98 38.42
CA ALA A 311 16.74 -11.81 37.93
C ALA A 311 17.31 -11.22 36.65
N LYS A 312 18.64 -11.24 36.45
CA LYS A 312 19.30 -10.81 35.21
C LYS A 312 18.87 -11.63 34.00
N ILE A 313 18.71 -12.96 34.16
CA ILE A 313 18.27 -13.86 33.09
C ILE A 313 16.82 -13.55 32.72
N ILE A 314 15.95 -13.40 33.73
CA ILE A 314 14.54 -13.05 33.49
C ILE A 314 14.43 -11.71 32.77
N ARG A 315 15.19 -10.70 33.20
CA ARG A 315 15.19 -9.38 32.52
C ARG A 315 15.61 -9.48 31.05
N ASN A 316 16.66 -10.25 30.77
CA ASN A 316 17.08 -10.44 29.35
C ASN A 316 16.02 -11.17 28.54
N MET A 317 15.37 -12.20 29.10
CA MET A 317 14.28 -12.89 28.43
C MET A 317 13.12 -11.93 28.12
N LEU A 318 12.70 -11.14 29.12
CA LEU A 318 11.64 -10.15 28.94
C LEU A 318 12.03 -9.11 27.91
N TYR A 319 13.26 -8.59 27.96
CA TYR A 319 13.74 -7.65 26.93
C TYR A 319 13.60 -8.24 25.52
N ASN A 320 14.06 -9.48 25.29
CA ASN A 320 13.94 -10.15 24.00
C ASN A 320 12.50 -10.47 23.60
N MET A 321 11.59 -10.71 24.55
CA MET A 321 10.16 -10.87 24.27
C MET A 321 9.51 -9.58 23.78
N TYR A 322 9.92 -8.45 24.33
CA TYR A 322 9.27 -7.17 24.05
C TYR A 322 9.99 -6.32 23.00
N THR A 323 11.23 -6.67 22.65
CA THR A 323 12.02 -5.96 21.64
C THR A 323 12.62 -6.97 20.67
N LEU A 324 12.01 -7.05 19.49
CA LEU A 324 12.51 -7.89 18.42
C LEU A 324 13.38 -7.05 17.48
N HIS A 325 14.66 -7.39 17.38
CA HIS A 325 15.66 -6.62 16.62
C HIS A 325 16.15 -7.41 15.41
N TYR A 326 16.20 -6.75 14.23
CA TYR A 326 16.68 -7.34 12.98
C TYR A 326 17.50 -6.35 12.16
N ASP A 327 18.72 -6.75 11.80
CA ASP A 327 19.56 -5.98 10.90
C ASP A 327 19.07 -6.04 9.45
N SER A 328 19.35 -4.98 8.69
CA SER A 328 18.92 -4.85 7.30
C SER A 328 19.31 -6.05 6.42
N GLU A 329 20.45 -6.69 6.69
CA GLU A 329 20.96 -7.84 5.93
C GLU A 329 20.08 -9.09 6.09
N SER A 330 19.42 -9.23 7.24
CA SER A 330 18.49 -10.34 7.49
C SER A 330 17.13 -10.12 6.81
N ILE A 331 16.79 -8.89 6.44
CA ILE A 331 15.50 -8.54 5.87
C ILE A 331 15.46 -8.86 4.38
N VAL A 332 14.47 -9.64 3.97
CA VAL A 332 14.19 -10.00 2.56
C VAL A 332 12.76 -9.67 2.22
N PHE A 333 12.52 -9.20 1.02
CA PHE A 333 11.16 -8.93 0.55
C PHE A 333 10.72 -9.92 -0.50
N PRO A 334 9.43 -10.31 -0.49
CA PRO A 334 8.83 -11.02 -1.61
C PRO A 334 8.86 -10.16 -2.87
N ASN A 335 8.73 -10.82 -4.01
CA ASN A 335 8.59 -10.13 -5.29
C ASN A 335 7.19 -9.49 -5.44
N PHE A 336 6.94 -8.85 -6.58
CA PHE A 336 5.64 -8.22 -6.90
C PHE A 336 4.41 -9.13 -6.81
N ASN A 337 4.60 -10.46 -6.82
CA ASN A 337 3.49 -11.41 -6.75
C ASN A 337 2.75 -11.37 -5.42
N ALA A 338 3.48 -11.07 -4.34
CA ALA A 338 2.94 -10.97 -2.98
C ALA A 338 2.76 -9.51 -2.52
N ALA A 339 3.09 -8.54 -3.38
CA ALA A 339 2.94 -7.12 -3.07
C ALA A 339 1.51 -6.66 -3.31
N MET A 340 0.96 -5.88 -2.37
CA MET A 340 -0.37 -5.26 -2.54
C MET A 340 -0.32 -3.98 -3.38
N SER A 341 0.84 -3.35 -3.47
CA SER A 341 1.08 -2.14 -4.26
C SER A 341 2.53 -2.10 -4.74
N SER A 342 2.87 -1.09 -5.51
CA SER A 342 4.24 -0.77 -5.93
C SER A 342 4.59 0.67 -5.61
N LEU A 343 5.85 0.93 -5.30
CA LEU A 343 6.43 2.27 -5.24
C LEU A 343 7.37 2.40 -6.44
N GLY A 344 7.23 3.48 -7.19
CA GLY A 344 7.86 3.69 -8.50
C GLY A 344 6.81 3.86 -9.59
N GLY A 345 7.21 4.20 -10.79
CA GLY A 345 6.36 4.59 -11.90
C GLY A 345 6.79 5.95 -12.46
N VAL A 346 5.90 6.68 -13.12
CA VAL A 346 6.20 8.02 -13.60
C VAL A 346 6.45 8.96 -12.43
N SER A 347 7.60 9.66 -12.45
CA SER A 347 7.92 10.65 -11.42
C SER A 347 6.80 11.67 -11.28
N THR A 348 6.40 11.97 -10.04
CA THR A 348 5.37 12.99 -9.78
C THR A 348 5.82 14.40 -10.22
N ASN A 349 7.13 14.62 -10.41
CA ASN A 349 7.69 15.87 -10.94
C ASN A 349 7.38 16.08 -12.44
N GLU A 350 7.07 15.01 -13.17
CA GLU A 350 6.65 15.06 -14.57
C GLU A 350 5.19 15.51 -14.76
N VAL A 351 4.42 15.61 -13.67
CA VAL A 351 2.97 15.75 -13.72
C VAL A 351 2.50 16.95 -12.91
N ASN A 352 1.57 17.71 -13.47
CA ASN A 352 0.94 18.82 -12.77
C ASN A 352 -0.01 18.29 -11.68
N LYS A 353 0.27 18.61 -10.42
CA LYS A 353 -0.51 18.16 -9.26
C LYS A 353 -1.97 18.64 -9.20
N LYS A 354 -2.36 19.60 -10.04
CA LYS A 354 -3.72 20.16 -10.08
C LYS A 354 -4.57 19.58 -11.21
N SER A 355 -3.94 18.99 -12.23
CA SER A 355 -4.63 18.40 -13.40
C SER A 355 -4.28 16.93 -13.66
N PHE A 356 -3.12 16.47 -13.20
CA PHE A 356 -2.51 15.18 -13.55
C PHE A 356 -2.10 15.07 -15.02
N GLN A 357 -2.07 16.18 -15.76
CA GLN A 357 -1.49 16.25 -17.10
C GLN A 357 0.04 16.29 -16.99
N CYS A 358 0.74 15.66 -17.94
CA CYS A 358 2.19 15.77 -18.05
C CYS A 358 2.61 17.22 -18.34
N ASN A 359 3.69 17.67 -17.69
CA ASN A 359 4.21 19.02 -17.85
C ASN A 359 4.85 19.23 -19.24
N SER A 360 5.53 18.21 -19.76
CA SER A 360 6.29 18.26 -21.03
C SER A 360 5.54 17.67 -22.23
N LEU A 361 4.49 16.87 -22.00
CA LEU A 361 3.75 16.14 -23.03
C LEU A 361 2.27 16.47 -22.96
N GLU A 362 1.87 17.48 -23.72
CA GLU A 362 0.48 17.91 -23.76
C GLU A 362 -0.46 16.79 -24.18
N GLY A 363 -1.62 16.70 -23.52
CA GLY A 363 -2.67 15.71 -23.81
C GLY A 363 -2.46 14.35 -23.14
N ILE A 364 -1.35 14.11 -22.43
CA ILE A 364 -1.17 12.91 -21.59
C ILE A 364 -1.49 13.23 -20.14
N TYR A 365 -2.29 12.38 -19.51
CA TYR A 365 -2.60 12.38 -18.08
C TYR A 365 -2.14 11.07 -17.46
N ILE A 366 -1.47 11.14 -16.30
CA ILE A 366 -1.01 9.96 -15.54
C ILE A 366 -1.72 9.94 -14.19
N ILE A 367 -2.44 8.86 -13.88
CA ILE A 367 -3.28 8.77 -12.69
C ILE A 367 -3.06 7.48 -11.89
N GLY A 368 -3.37 7.55 -10.61
CA GLY A 368 -3.28 6.41 -9.70
C GLY A 368 -1.88 5.84 -9.55
N GLU A 369 -1.78 4.52 -9.41
CA GLU A 369 -0.54 3.78 -9.19
C GLU A 369 0.42 3.72 -10.42
N ALA A 370 0.07 4.35 -11.54
CA ALA A 370 1.02 4.57 -12.64
C ALA A 370 2.06 5.66 -12.32
N LEU A 371 1.79 6.48 -11.30
CA LEU A 371 2.71 7.47 -10.74
C LEU A 371 3.62 6.83 -9.67
N ASP A 372 4.81 7.43 -9.48
CA ASP A 372 5.69 7.11 -8.36
C ASP A 372 5.11 7.63 -7.04
N ILE A 373 4.01 7.03 -6.62
CA ILE A 373 3.35 7.34 -5.36
C ILE A 373 2.55 6.14 -4.86
N THR A 374 2.73 5.78 -3.61
CA THR A 374 1.93 4.77 -2.92
C THR A 374 1.56 5.25 -1.53
N ALA A 375 0.67 4.54 -0.86
CA ALA A 375 0.18 4.92 0.46
C ALA A 375 0.16 3.73 1.42
N ASP A 376 -0.07 4.02 2.70
CA ASP A 376 -0.36 3.01 3.72
C ASP A 376 -1.55 2.11 3.33
N THR A 377 -1.64 0.94 3.97
CA THR A 377 -2.85 0.11 3.95
C THR A 377 -4.03 0.87 4.57
N GLY A 378 -5.26 0.45 4.22
CA GLY A 378 -6.46 1.04 4.81
C GLY A 378 -7.32 1.86 3.84
N GLY A 379 -7.15 1.70 2.52
CA GLY A 379 -7.97 2.36 1.50
C GLY A 379 -7.33 3.61 0.88
N TYR A 380 -6.16 4.04 1.35
CA TYR A 380 -5.49 5.26 0.86
C TYR A 380 -5.01 5.16 -0.59
N ASN A 381 -4.54 3.98 -1.05
CA ASN A 381 -4.17 3.78 -2.45
C ASN A 381 -5.37 3.87 -3.39
N LEU A 382 -6.54 3.41 -2.95
CA LEU A 382 -7.77 3.56 -3.73
C LEU A 382 -8.25 5.01 -3.70
N GLN A 383 -8.13 5.71 -2.55
CA GLN A 383 -8.39 7.15 -2.49
C GLN A 383 -7.51 7.94 -3.47
N LEU A 384 -6.20 7.61 -3.59
CA LEU A 384 -5.33 8.18 -4.62
C LEU A 384 -5.89 7.98 -6.03
N ALA A 385 -6.31 6.74 -6.34
CA ALA A 385 -6.87 6.43 -7.66
C ALA A 385 -8.15 7.24 -7.95
N TRP A 386 -9.03 7.39 -6.96
CA TRP A 386 -10.25 8.19 -7.10
C TRP A 386 -9.96 9.67 -7.27
N SER A 387 -9.16 10.23 -6.35
CA SER A 387 -8.87 11.67 -6.34
C SER A 387 -8.11 12.13 -7.58
N SER A 388 -7.11 11.36 -8.03
CA SER A 388 -6.35 11.67 -9.24
C SER A 388 -7.22 11.56 -10.50
N ALA A 389 -8.02 10.50 -10.61
CA ALA A 389 -8.89 10.28 -11.76
C ALA A 389 -9.99 11.35 -11.86
N HIS A 390 -10.63 11.70 -10.74
CA HIS A 390 -11.63 12.78 -10.71
C HIS A 390 -11.00 14.13 -11.10
N THR A 391 -9.80 14.42 -10.55
CA THR A 391 -9.11 15.69 -10.83
C THR A 391 -8.74 15.80 -12.31
N ALA A 392 -8.24 14.72 -12.93
CA ALA A 392 -7.92 14.69 -14.35
C ALA A 392 -9.17 14.77 -15.23
N ALA A 393 -10.26 14.11 -14.84
CA ALA A 393 -11.53 14.20 -15.56
C ALA A 393 -12.10 15.61 -15.54
N PHE A 394 -12.06 16.27 -14.39
CA PHE A 394 -12.50 17.66 -14.24
C PHE A 394 -11.67 18.63 -15.09
N ASP A 395 -10.34 18.47 -15.10
CA ASP A 395 -9.45 19.27 -15.93
C ASP A 395 -9.77 19.13 -17.42
N LEU A 396 -9.97 17.90 -17.89
CA LEU A 396 -10.33 17.61 -19.28
C LEU A 396 -11.69 18.18 -19.68
N ILE A 397 -12.64 18.29 -18.74
CA ILE A 397 -13.95 18.91 -19.00
C ILE A 397 -13.81 20.43 -19.10
N CYS A 398 -13.02 21.05 -18.23
CA CYS A 398 -12.83 22.49 -18.18
C CYS A 398 -11.88 23.02 -19.29
N HIS A 399 -10.96 22.18 -19.77
CA HIS A 399 -9.96 22.52 -20.81
C HIS A 399 -10.01 21.44 -21.92
N PRO A 400 -11.06 21.42 -22.74
CA PRO A 400 -11.35 20.36 -23.70
C PRO A 400 -10.34 20.27 -24.86
#